data_0bdfbf58f9b7fddf1a022aed4e707fd7
#
_entry.id   0bdfbf58f9b7fddf1a022aed4e707fd7
#
_cell.length_a   1.000
_cell.length_b   1.000
_cell.length_c   1.000
_cell.angle_alpha   90.00
_cell.angle_beta   90.00
_cell.angle_gamma   90.00
#
_symmetry.space_group_name_H-M   'P 1'
#
loop_
_entity.id
_entity.type
_entity.pdbx_description
1 polymer ?
#
loop_
_entity_poly.entity_id
_entity_poly.type
_entity_poly.pdbx_seq_one_letter_code
_entity_poly.pdbx_strand_id
1 'polypeptide(L)'
;CAIDLLKALRVESLVSIRLLLSTERYNKDGRESEFPVTIQVFEDGKSAYTADVGARISGNWSRGFVQKSIRLYARKEYGDGKMRYAFFENLTDENGTPIEEFDKVTLRNGGNDYQELHFRDALFHDLTKDLAFDVMEAEPCILFVNGEFWGFYMIREKTDGDYIEAHYGIAKEDVAIIKNSDIEEGSEEDLEEFRNFCLWAASADMTDEANYKK
;
A
#
# COMPACT_ATOMS: atom_id res chain seq x y z
N CYS A 1 -16.01 -21.76 -12.63
CA CYS A 1 -14.96 -22.28 -11.73
C CYS A 1 -14.00 -21.12 -11.36
N ALA A 2 -13.37 -21.16 -10.16
CA ALA A 2 -12.43 -20.11 -9.73
C ALA A 2 -11.30 -19.90 -10.76
N ILE A 3 -10.83 -20.96 -11.40
CA ILE A 3 -9.78 -20.92 -12.44
C ILE A 3 -10.24 -20.13 -13.67
N ASP A 4 -11.50 -20.22 -14.05
CA ASP A 4 -12.01 -19.50 -15.23
C ASP A 4 -12.18 -18.00 -14.91
N LEU A 5 -12.54 -17.67 -13.67
CA LEU A 5 -12.59 -16.29 -13.19
C LEU A 5 -11.19 -15.67 -13.13
N LEU A 6 -10.19 -16.42 -12.67
CA LEU A 6 -8.79 -15.97 -12.62
C LEU A 6 -8.24 -15.67 -14.01
N LYS A 7 -8.54 -16.52 -15.00
CA LYS A 7 -8.17 -16.28 -16.41
C LYS A 7 -8.88 -15.06 -16.99
N ALA A 8 -10.16 -14.84 -16.63
CA ALA A 8 -10.92 -13.68 -17.08
C ALA A 8 -10.42 -12.36 -16.48
N LEU A 9 -9.90 -12.39 -15.24
CA LEU A 9 -9.33 -11.24 -14.53
C LEU A 9 -7.84 -11.04 -14.82
N ARG A 10 -7.20 -11.85 -15.67
CA ARG A 10 -5.75 -11.84 -15.93
C ARG A 10 -4.90 -11.88 -14.65
N VAL A 11 -5.36 -12.62 -13.64
CA VAL A 11 -4.57 -12.79 -12.41
C VAL A 11 -3.39 -13.71 -12.73
N GLU A 12 -2.25 -13.13 -13.00
CA GLU A 12 -1.02 -13.82 -13.35
C GLU A 12 -0.17 -14.14 -12.12
N SER A 13 -0.38 -13.36 -11.04
CA SER A 13 0.44 -13.42 -9.83
C SER A 13 -0.22 -14.22 -8.71
N LEU A 14 0.55 -15.13 -8.14
CA LEU A 14 0.26 -15.94 -6.98
C LEU A 14 1.22 -15.53 -5.86
N VAL A 15 0.69 -15.04 -4.73
CA VAL A 15 1.52 -14.71 -3.56
C VAL A 15 1.32 -15.76 -2.49
N SER A 16 2.39 -16.41 -2.09
CA SER A 16 2.42 -17.32 -0.94
C SER A 16 3.18 -16.69 0.21
N ILE A 17 2.57 -16.65 1.38
CA ILE A 17 3.20 -16.14 2.60
C ILE A 17 3.30 -17.29 3.60
N ARG A 18 4.52 -17.51 4.10
CA ARG A 18 4.72 -18.37 5.25
C ARG A 18 4.65 -17.51 6.51
N LEU A 19 3.51 -17.55 7.18
CA LEU A 19 3.20 -16.71 8.32
C LEU A 19 3.17 -17.56 9.60
N LEU A 20 3.96 -17.19 10.60
CA LEU A 20 3.83 -17.67 11.98
C LEU A 20 3.05 -16.61 12.77
N LEU A 21 1.73 -16.53 12.57
CA LEU A 21 0.86 -15.68 13.36
C LEU A 21 0.74 -16.25 14.78
N SER A 22 1.38 -15.60 15.73
CA SER A 22 1.11 -15.80 17.15
C SER A 22 -0.04 -14.87 17.54
N THR A 23 -1.21 -15.46 17.84
CA THR A 23 -2.37 -14.74 18.38
C THR A 23 -2.02 -14.02 19.69
N GLU A 24 -1.12 -14.61 20.51
CA GLU A 24 -0.62 -13.99 21.73
C GLU A 24 0.13 -12.70 21.48
N ARG A 25 1.02 -12.68 20.48
CA ARG A 25 1.81 -11.50 20.14
C ARG A 25 0.94 -10.38 19.60
N TYR A 26 -0.05 -10.70 18.74
CA TYR A 26 -1.03 -9.73 18.27
C TYR A 26 -1.84 -9.10 19.41
N ASN A 27 -2.27 -9.89 20.38
CA ASN A 27 -3.00 -9.39 21.54
C ASN A 27 -2.15 -8.52 22.47
N LYS A 28 -0.83 -8.80 22.55
CA LYS A 28 0.13 -8.05 23.38
C LYS A 28 0.56 -6.73 22.74
N ASP A 29 0.94 -6.77 21.47
CA ASP A 29 1.57 -5.65 20.75
C ASP A 29 0.54 -4.85 19.92
N GLY A 30 -0.71 -5.32 19.87
CA GLY A 30 -1.82 -4.65 19.20
C GLY A 30 -1.59 -4.40 17.71
N ARG A 31 -1.88 -3.17 17.27
CA ARG A 31 -1.80 -2.79 15.84
C ARG A 31 -0.38 -2.78 15.28
N GLU A 32 0.62 -2.62 16.13
CA GLU A 32 2.03 -2.56 15.75
C GLU A 32 2.70 -3.93 15.72
N SER A 33 1.93 -4.99 16.01
CA SER A 33 2.42 -6.36 15.99
C SER A 33 2.93 -6.75 14.60
N GLU A 34 4.25 -6.95 14.47
CA GLU A 34 4.94 -7.33 13.25
C GLU A 34 5.54 -8.72 13.39
N PHE A 35 5.39 -9.54 12.35
CA PHE A 35 5.82 -10.93 12.33
C PHE A 35 6.79 -11.17 11.18
N PRO A 36 7.88 -11.91 11.37
CA PRO A 36 8.72 -12.35 10.28
C PRO A 36 7.96 -13.33 9.39
N VAL A 37 8.03 -13.11 8.08
CA VAL A 37 7.42 -13.98 7.07
C VAL A 37 8.35 -14.16 5.89
N THR A 38 8.28 -15.29 5.22
CA THR A 38 8.85 -15.46 3.89
C THR A 38 7.72 -15.29 2.87
N ILE A 39 7.87 -14.35 1.96
CA ILE A 39 6.98 -14.19 0.81
C ILE A 39 7.56 -14.91 -0.40
N GLN A 40 6.68 -15.46 -1.23
CA GLN A 40 7.04 -16.05 -2.51
C GLN A 40 5.99 -15.64 -3.54
N VAL A 41 6.43 -15.01 -4.62
CA VAL A 41 5.60 -14.66 -5.76
C VAL A 41 5.79 -15.71 -6.84
N PHE A 42 4.69 -16.16 -7.42
CA PHE A 42 4.68 -17.08 -8.53
C PHE A 42 3.99 -16.42 -9.72
N GLU A 43 4.61 -16.54 -10.88
CA GLU A 43 4.08 -16.14 -12.18
C GLU A 43 4.12 -17.35 -13.10
N ASP A 44 3.06 -17.60 -13.84
CA ASP A 44 2.95 -18.76 -14.74
C ASP A 44 3.34 -20.10 -14.10
N GLY A 45 3.06 -20.25 -12.79
CA GLY A 45 3.38 -21.46 -12.02
C GLY A 45 4.86 -21.61 -11.66
N LYS A 46 5.69 -20.59 -11.87
CA LYS A 46 7.11 -20.56 -11.47
C LYS A 46 7.34 -19.53 -10.38
N SER A 47 8.29 -19.82 -9.48
CA SER A 47 8.74 -18.86 -8.49
C SER A 47 9.48 -17.71 -9.20
N ALA A 48 8.91 -16.50 -9.14
CA ALA A 48 9.47 -15.28 -9.72
C ALA A 48 10.26 -14.48 -8.68
N TYR A 49 9.81 -14.46 -7.42
CA TYR A 49 10.45 -13.71 -6.35
C TYR A 49 10.31 -14.41 -5.00
N THR A 50 11.31 -14.27 -4.13
CA THR A 50 11.27 -14.75 -2.74
C THR A 50 12.04 -13.77 -1.86
N ALA A 51 11.46 -13.40 -0.72
CA ALA A 51 12.12 -12.54 0.27
C ALA A 51 11.61 -12.83 1.69
N ASP A 52 12.48 -12.54 2.67
CA ASP A 52 12.10 -12.49 4.08
C ASP A 52 11.79 -11.04 4.47
N VAL A 53 10.60 -10.83 5.04
CA VAL A 53 10.05 -9.51 5.36
C VAL A 53 9.26 -9.54 6.67
N GLY A 54 8.93 -8.37 7.20
CA GLY A 54 7.94 -8.25 8.26
C GLY A 54 6.52 -8.19 7.71
N ALA A 55 5.55 -8.73 8.43
CA ALA A 55 4.13 -8.64 8.09
C ALA A 55 3.31 -8.10 9.25
N ARG A 56 2.43 -7.15 8.98
CA ARG A 56 1.43 -6.64 9.92
C ARG A 56 0.02 -6.77 9.36
N ILE A 57 -0.96 -7.01 10.23
CA ILE A 57 -2.37 -6.87 9.84
C ILE A 57 -2.65 -5.37 9.61
N SER A 58 -3.13 -5.03 8.42
CA SER A 58 -3.41 -3.66 7.98
C SER A 58 -4.91 -3.35 8.03
N GLY A 59 -5.23 -2.06 7.98
CA GLY A 59 -6.60 -1.56 7.98
C GLY A 59 -7.07 -1.03 9.32
N ASN A 60 -8.29 -0.52 9.37
CA ASN A 60 -8.97 -0.06 10.58
C ASN A 60 -10.15 -1.00 10.91
N TRP A 61 -11.35 -0.74 10.39
CA TRP A 61 -12.50 -1.63 10.51
C TRP A 61 -12.27 -3.01 9.88
N SER A 62 -11.60 -3.07 8.73
CA SER A 62 -11.28 -4.31 8.02
C SER A 62 -10.38 -5.29 8.81
N ARG A 63 -9.76 -4.85 9.91
CA ARG A 63 -9.08 -5.77 10.86
C ARG A 63 -10.04 -6.76 11.51
N GLY A 64 -11.34 -6.41 11.64
CA GLY A 64 -12.39 -7.30 12.14
C GLY A 64 -12.86 -8.36 11.15
N PHE A 65 -12.59 -8.22 9.85
CA PHE A 65 -13.04 -9.15 8.84
C PHE A 65 -12.28 -10.48 8.92
N VAL A 66 -12.89 -11.56 8.44
CA VAL A 66 -12.24 -12.89 8.40
C VAL A 66 -11.00 -12.83 7.52
N GLN A 67 -11.14 -12.30 6.31
CA GLN A 67 -10.02 -12.06 5.39
C GLN A 67 -9.33 -10.75 5.76
N LYS A 68 -8.08 -10.83 6.19
CA LYS A 68 -7.29 -9.69 6.68
C LYS A 68 -6.48 -9.06 5.56
N SER A 69 -6.40 -7.74 5.51
CA SER A 69 -5.33 -7.09 4.75
C SER A 69 -4.00 -7.25 5.50
N ILE A 70 -2.93 -7.52 4.76
CA ILE A 70 -1.59 -7.72 5.31
C ILE A 70 -0.67 -6.70 4.65
N ARG A 71 0.09 -5.96 5.46
CA ARG A 71 1.16 -5.10 4.97
C ARG A 71 2.50 -5.77 5.18
N LEU A 72 3.29 -5.80 4.14
CA LEU A 72 4.64 -6.33 4.11
C LEU A 72 5.63 -5.17 4.25
N TYR A 73 6.66 -5.37 5.06
CA TYR A 73 7.72 -4.39 5.34
C TYR A 73 9.07 -5.01 5.05
N ALA A 74 9.80 -4.43 4.12
CA ALA A 74 11.19 -4.78 3.91
C ALA A 74 12.05 -4.09 4.99
N ARG A 75 12.63 -4.89 5.88
CA ARG A 75 13.50 -4.41 6.96
C ARG A 75 14.80 -5.21 6.97
N LYS A 76 15.91 -4.54 7.25
CA LYS A 76 17.23 -5.18 7.38
C LYS A 76 17.29 -6.27 8.45
N GLU A 77 16.40 -6.23 9.44
CA GLU A 77 16.31 -7.27 10.47
C GLU A 77 15.72 -8.59 9.95
N TYR A 78 15.00 -8.57 8.82
CA TYR A 78 14.43 -9.76 8.19
C TYR A 78 15.20 -10.18 6.94
N GLY A 79 15.70 -9.21 6.15
CA GLY A 79 16.34 -9.45 4.87
C GLY A 79 17.03 -8.23 4.30
N ASP A 80 16.87 -7.96 3.01
CA ASP A 80 17.62 -6.93 2.29
C ASP A 80 17.26 -5.48 2.63
N GLY A 81 16.16 -5.24 3.33
CA GLY A 81 15.66 -3.88 3.63
C GLY A 81 14.95 -3.20 2.46
N LYS A 82 14.87 -3.85 1.30
CA LYS A 82 14.05 -3.47 0.14
C LYS A 82 13.51 -4.74 -0.50
N MET A 83 12.29 -4.72 -0.97
CA MET A 83 11.75 -5.73 -1.87
C MET A 83 12.06 -5.32 -3.30
N ARG A 84 13.00 -6.04 -3.95
CA ARG A 84 13.43 -5.79 -5.34
C ARG A 84 12.70 -6.70 -6.29
N TYR A 85 11.53 -6.25 -6.69
CA TYR A 85 10.65 -6.96 -7.61
C TYR A 85 9.60 -6.00 -8.18
N ALA A 86 9.35 -6.07 -9.48
CA ALA A 86 8.34 -5.26 -10.16
C ALA A 86 6.92 -5.76 -9.82
N PHE A 87 6.42 -5.39 -8.64
CA PHE A 87 5.07 -5.78 -8.21
C PHE A 87 3.96 -5.19 -9.08
N PHE A 88 4.24 -4.11 -9.81
CA PHE A 88 3.29 -3.37 -10.62
C PHE A 88 3.82 -3.24 -12.04
N GLU A 89 2.97 -3.58 -13.01
CA GLU A 89 3.35 -3.49 -14.42
C GLU A 89 3.50 -2.03 -14.86
N ASN A 90 4.63 -1.70 -15.49
CA ASN A 90 4.91 -0.37 -16.06
C ASN A 90 4.91 0.81 -15.05
N LEU A 91 5.05 0.55 -13.74
CA LEU A 91 5.19 1.63 -12.76
C LEU A 91 6.52 2.36 -12.95
N THR A 92 6.44 3.70 -13.06
CA THR A 92 7.62 4.57 -13.22
C THR A 92 7.54 5.80 -12.32
N ASP A 93 8.70 6.39 -12.04
CA ASP A 93 8.78 7.71 -11.42
C ASP A 93 8.38 8.82 -12.42
N GLU A 94 8.39 10.07 -11.97
CA GLU A 94 8.09 11.26 -12.80
C GLU A 94 9.03 11.44 -14.02
N ASN A 95 10.22 10.80 -14.00
CA ASN A 95 11.21 10.85 -15.06
C ASN A 95 11.09 9.66 -16.03
N GLY A 96 10.14 8.74 -15.80
CA GLY A 96 9.95 7.52 -16.56
C GLY A 96 10.90 6.39 -16.19
N THR A 97 11.58 6.47 -15.03
CA THR A 97 12.44 5.38 -14.52
C THR A 97 11.58 4.31 -13.85
N PRO A 98 11.75 3.01 -14.14
CA PRO A 98 10.99 1.95 -13.49
C PRO A 98 11.17 1.94 -11.97
N ILE A 99 10.05 1.82 -11.23
CA ILE A 99 10.04 1.62 -9.79
C ILE A 99 9.91 0.12 -9.52
N GLU A 100 11.00 -0.52 -9.12
CA GLU A 100 11.09 -1.96 -8.87
C GLU A 100 11.59 -2.27 -7.44
N GLU A 101 11.75 -1.26 -6.60
CA GLU A 101 12.19 -1.39 -5.21
C GLU A 101 11.18 -0.80 -4.24
N PHE A 102 10.72 -1.58 -3.28
CA PHE A 102 9.68 -1.17 -2.33
C PHE A 102 10.13 -1.40 -0.89
N ASP A 103 9.88 -0.42 -0.02
CA ASP A 103 10.01 -0.56 1.44
C ASP A 103 8.82 -1.33 2.01
N LYS A 104 7.66 -1.16 1.41
CA LYS A 104 6.42 -1.80 1.82
C LYS A 104 5.44 -1.95 0.67
N VAL A 105 4.65 -3.02 0.73
CA VAL A 105 3.47 -3.24 -0.13
C VAL A 105 2.33 -3.77 0.73
N THR A 106 1.10 -3.57 0.29
CA THR A 106 -0.08 -4.04 1.02
C THR A 106 -0.85 -5.08 0.20
N LEU A 107 -1.04 -6.26 0.77
CA LEU A 107 -2.00 -7.25 0.27
C LEU A 107 -3.37 -6.88 0.84
N ARG A 108 -4.21 -6.25 -0.01
CA ARG A 108 -5.48 -5.66 0.40
C ARG A 108 -6.64 -6.60 0.11
N ASN A 109 -7.48 -6.82 1.11
CA ASN A 109 -8.67 -7.67 1.04
C ASN A 109 -9.91 -6.98 0.43
N GLY A 110 -9.77 -5.82 -0.22
CA GLY A 110 -10.89 -5.00 -0.69
C GLY A 110 -11.41 -3.97 0.33
N GLY A 111 -10.99 -4.04 1.59
CA GLY A 111 -11.46 -3.08 2.62
C GLY A 111 -12.97 -3.11 2.79
N ASN A 112 -13.66 -1.96 2.66
CA ASN A 112 -15.12 -1.89 2.77
C ASN A 112 -15.86 -2.63 1.65
N ASP A 113 -15.17 -2.91 0.55
CA ASP A 113 -15.68 -3.62 -0.62
C ASP A 113 -15.47 -5.16 -0.55
N TYR A 114 -14.98 -5.65 0.58
CA TYR A 114 -14.52 -7.02 0.75
C TYR A 114 -15.61 -8.09 0.53
N GLN A 115 -16.87 -7.76 0.67
CA GLN A 115 -18.02 -8.67 0.43
C GLN A 115 -18.63 -8.51 -0.96
N GLU A 116 -18.10 -7.62 -1.79
CA GLU A 116 -18.63 -7.29 -3.10
C GLU A 116 -17.58 -7.57 -4.19
N LEU A 117 -16.89 -6.52 -4.67
CA LEU A 117 -15.98 -6.61 -5.82
C LEU A 117 -14.51 -6.83 -5.45
N HIS A 118 -14.08 -6.49 -4.24
CA HIS A 118 -12.69 -6.52 -3.75
C HIS A 118 -11.72 -5.51 -4.38
N PHE A 119 -12.03 -4.92 -5.51
CA PHE A 119 -11.14 -4.07 -6.29
C PHE A 119 -11.73 -2.68 -6.63
N ARG A 120 -12.85 -2.29 -6.03
CA ARG A 120 -13.53 -1.02 -6.36
C ARG A 120 -12.62 0.18 -6.22
N ASP A 121 -11.84 0.29 -5.14
CA ASP A 121 -10.91 1.39 -4.96
C ASP A 121 -9.74 1.35 -5.95
N ALA A 122 -9.22 0.17 -6.29
CA ALA A 122 -8.22 0.01 -7.33
C ALA A 122 -8.73 0.47 -8.69
N LEU A 123 -9.99 0.12 -9.04
CA LEU A 123 -10.64 0.57 -10.27
C LEU A 123 -10.76 2.11 -10.31
N PHE A 124 -11.13 2.76 -9.18
CA PHE A 124 -11.22 4.21 -9.15
C PHE A 124 -9.84 4.87 -9.32
N HIS A 125 -8.79 4.32 -8.74
CA HIS A 125 -7.42 4.81 -8.97
C HIS A 125 -7.02 4.68 -10.44
N ASP A 126 -7.27 3.53 -11.07
CA ASP A 126 -6.98 3.33 -12.50
C ASP A 126 -7.78 4.27 -13.41
N LEU A 127 -9.06 4.48 -13.13
CA LEU A 127 -9.92 5.41 -13.90
C LEU A 127 -9.50 6.89 -13.76
N THR A 128 -8.74 7.23 -12.74
CA THR A 128 -8.37 8.61 -12.40
C THR A 128 -6.87 8.88 -12.53
N LYS A 129 -6.08 7.92 -12.98
CA LYS A 129 -4.61 8.05 -13.08
C LYS A 129 -4.12 9.17 -13.99
N ASP A 130 -4.95 9.59 -14.96
CA ASP A 130 -4.62 10.71 -15.87
C ASP A 130 -5.00 12.09 -15.29
N LEU A 131 -5.52 12.15 -14.07
CA LEU A 131 -5.87 13.39 -13.39
C LEU A 131 -4.68 13.93 -12.58
N ALA A 132 -4.71 15.22 -12.25
CA ALA A 132 -3.62 15.90 -11.53
C ALA A 132 -3.68 15.64 -10.01
N PHE A 133 -3.65 14.36 -9.59
CA PHE A 133 -3.46 13.94 -8.20
C PHE A 133 -2.89 12.52 -8.15
N ASP A 134 -2.29 12.17 -7.02
CA ASP A 134 -1.64 10.88 -6.84
C ASP A 134 -2.63 9.71 -6.77
N VAL A 135 -2.26 8.63 -7.42
CA VAL A 135 -2.96 7.36 -7.36
C VAL A 135 -2.01 6.25 -6.90
N MET A 136 -2.54 5.22 -6.27
CA MET A 136 -1.77 4.04 -5.89
C MET A 136 -1.97 2.96 -6.94
N GLU A 137 -0.88 2.39 -7.45
CA GLU A 137 -0.98 1.21 -8.30
C GLU A 137 -1.49 0.00 -7.54
N ALA A 138 -2.12 -0.90 -8.29
CA ALA A 138 -2.74 -2.09 -7.74
C ALA A 138 -2.71 -3.24 -8.74
N GLU A 139 -2.22 -4.41 -8.30
CA GLU A 139 -2.21 -5.64 -9.09
C GLU A 139 -3.02 -6.75 -8.41
N PRO A 140 -3.85 -7.48 -9.16
CA PRO A 140 -4.62 -8.59 -8.61
C PRO A 140 -3.72 -9.79 -8.30
N CYS A 141 -3.95 -10.45 -7.16
CA CYS A 141 -3.26 -11.67 -6.81
C CYS A 141 -4.16 -12.65 -6.06
N ILE A 142 -3.75 -13.91 -6.03
CA ILE A 142 -4.30 -14.93 -5.14
C ILE A 142 -3.32 -15.15 -4.00
N LEU A 143 -3.81 -15.00 -2.77
CA LEU A 143 -3.02 -15.20 -1.58
C LEU A 143 -3.16 -16.62 -1.03
N PHE A 144 -2.02 -17.24 -0.74
CA PHE A 144 -1.90 -18.43 0.09
C PHE A 144 -1.13 -18.10 1.36
N VAL A 145 -1.60 -18.59 2.50
CA VAL A 145 -0.90 -18.45 3.77
C VAL A 145 -0.62 -19.85 4.31
N ASN A 146 0.65 -20.16 4.52
CA ASN A 146 1.11 -21.51 4.95
C ASN A 146 0.60 -22.66 4.05
N GLY A 147 0.42 -22.39 2.76
CA GLY A 147 -0.11 -23.34 1.78
C GLY A 147 -1.64 -23.43 1.74
N GLU A 148 -2.36 -22.72 2.58
CA GLU A 148 -3.82 -22.63 2.56
C GLU A 148 -4.27 -21.46 1.67
N PHE A 149 -5.28 -21.70 0.85
CA PHE A 149 -5.90 -20.68 0.01
C PHE A 149 -6.64 -19.64 0.87
N TRP A 150 -6.22 -18.38 0.78
CA TRP A 150 -6.83 -17.27 1.52
C TRP A 150 -7.75 -16.41 0.68
N GLY A 151 -7.63 -16.48 -0.64
CA GLY A 151 -8.55 -15.82 -1.57
C GLY A 151 -7.91 -14.79 -2.47
N PHE A 152 -8.77 -13.97 -3.05
CA PHE A 152 -8.41 -12.88 -3.94
C PHE A 152 -7.98 -11.65 -3.13
N TYR A 153 -6.89 -11.03 -3.55
CA TYR A 153 -6.31 -9.82 -2.99
C TYR A 153 -5.84 -8.87 -4.08
N MET A 154 -5.69 -7.60 -3.72
CA MET A 154 -4.95 -6.62 -4.51
C MET A 154 -3.62 -6.33 -3.82
N ILE A 155 -2.50 -6.52 -4.53
CA ILE A 155 -1.22 -5.94 -4.13
C ILE A 155 -1.34 -4.44 -4.37
N ARG A 156 -0.95 -3.61 -3.40
CA ARG A 156 -1.10 -2.16 -3.51
C ARG A 156 0.09 -1.42 -2.93
N GLU A 157 0.40 -0.29 -3.54
CA GLU A 157 1.24 0.72 -2.94
C GLU A 157 0.61 1.29 -1.65
N LYS A 158 1.38 2.03 -0.91
CA LYS A 158 0.91 2.89 0.18
C LYS A 158 1.43 4.30 -0.06
N THR A 159 0.54 5.27 -0.15
CA THR A 159 0.92 6.68 -0.17
C THR A 159 1.47 7.07 1.21
N ASP A 160 2.77 7.27 1.29
CA ASP A 160 3.54 7.72 2.45
C ASP A 160 4.86 8.33 1.98
N GLY A 161 5.78 8.68 2.91
CA GLY A 161 7.06 9.29 2.56
C GLY A 161 7.90 8.43 1.61
N ASP A 162 7.89 7.09 1.76
CA ASP A 162 8.62 6.19 0.86
C ASP A 162 8.03 6.19 -0.57
N TYR A 163 6.70 6.34 -0.71
CA TYR A 163 6.01 6.52 -1.99
C TYR A 163 6.43 7.85 -2.66
N ILE A 164 6.40 8.95 -1.93
CA ILE A 164 6.79 10.27 -2.43
C ILE A 164 8.26 10.27 -2.87
N GLU A 165 9.15 9.64 -2.09
CA GLU A 165 10.56 9.51 -2.44
C GLU A 165 10.75 8.69 -3.74
N ALA A 166 10.03 7.58 -3.88
CA ALA A 166 10.13 6.72 -5.06
C ALA A 166 9.56 7.36 -6.33
N HIS A 167 8.44 8.08 -6.24
CA HIS A 167 7.76 8.66 -7.40
C HIS A 167 8.30 10.03 -7.82
N TYR A 168 8.74 10.85 -6.84
CA TYR A 168 9.10 12.27 -7.06
C TYR A 168 10.54 12.62 -6.67
N GLY A 169 11.31 11.68 -6.11
CA GLY A 169 12.67 11.94 -5.66
C GLY A 169 12.77 12.91 -4.48
N ILE A 170 11.66 13.22 -3.80
CA ILE A 170 11.62 14.04 -2.60
C ILE A 170 11.98 13.15 -1.42
N ALA A 171 13.02 13.52 -0.66
CA ALA A 171 13.45 12.75 0.49
C ALA A 171 12.31 12.63 1.52
N LYS A 172 12.06 11.44 2.04
CA LYS A 172 10.92 11.18 2.93
C LYS A 172 10.94 11.98 4.24
N GLU A 173 12.13 12.41 4.69
CA GLU A 173 12.31 13.33 5.82
C GLU A 173 11.80 14.74 5.54
N ASP A 174 11.63 15.12 4.27
CA ASP A 174 11.09 16.40 3.83
C ASP A 174 9.57 16.32 3.53
N VAL A 175 8.93 15.19 3.85
CA VAL A 175 7.51 14.93 3.58
C VAL A 175 6.70 14.98 4.87
N ALA A 176 5.63 15.77 4.88
CA ALA A 176 4.61 15.74 5.92
C ALA A 176 3.28 15.20 5.38
N ILE A 177 2.72 14.20 6.05
CA ILE A 177 1.41 13.62 5.70
C ILE A 177 0.44 13.84 6.85
N ILE A 178 -0.58 14.65 6.57
CA ILE A 178 -1.62 15.00 7.51
C ILE A 178 -2.94 14.38 7.05
N LYS A 179 -3.54 13.59 7.91
CA LYS A 179 -4.75 12.86 7.62
C LYS A 179 -5.80 13.06 8.72
N ASN A 180 -6.99 13.54 8.33
CA ASN A 180 -8.07 13.85 9.27
C ASN A 180 -7.62 14.80 10.40
N SER A 181 -6.73 15.74 10.11
CA SER A 181 -6.13 16.69 11.07
C SER A 181 -5.17 16.06 12.09
N ASP A 182 -4.74 14.83 11.88
CA ASP A 182 -3.70 14.16 12.65
C ASP A 182 -2.45 13.95 11.79
N ILE A 183 -1.26 13.93 12.41
CA ILE A 183 -0.01 13.63 11.74
C ILE A 183 0.07 12.12 11.50
N GLU A 184 0.20 11.71 10.24
CA GLU A 184 0.57 10.34 9.87
C GLU A 184 2.10 10.24 9.69
N GLU A 185 2.74 11.26 9.09
CA GLU A 185 4.19 11.46 8.98
C GLU A 185 4.50 12.96 9.08
N GLY A 186 5.67 13.33 9.62
CA GLY A 186 6.08 14.73 9.83
C GLY A 186 6.11 15.13 11.31
N SER A 187 6.06 16.43 11.58
CA SER A 187 6.21 17.04 12.92
C SER A 187 4.94 17.79 13.35
N GLU A 188 4.87 18.15 14.63
CA GLU A 188 3.82 19.05 15.14
C GLU A 188 3.88 20.45 14.48
N GLU A 189 5.08 20.88 14.07
CA GLU A 189 5.31 22.16 13.38
C GLU A 189 4.65 22.14 12.00
N ASP A 190 4.78 21.03 11.25
CA ASP A 190 4.10 20.83 9.95
C ASP A 190 2.58 20.85 10.10
N LEU A 191 2.05 20.24 11.16
CA LEU A 191 0.63 20.27 11.44
C LEU A 191 0.12 21.67 11.79
N GLU A 192 0.91 22.46 12.54
CA GLU A 192 0.55 23.84 12.85
C GLU A 192 0.59 24.72 11.57
N GLU A 193 1.59 24.53 10.72
CA GLU A 193 1.67 25.22 9.43
C GLU A 193 0.49 24.88 8.53
N PHE A 194 0.13 23.61 8.42
CA PHE A 194 -1.07 23.18 7.68
C PHE A 194 -2.35 23.81 8.23
N ARG A 195 -2.53 23.85 9.55
CA ARG A 195 -3.69 24.50 10.19
C ARG A 195 -3.75 25.98 9.89
N ASN A 196 -2.61 26.67 9.95
CA ASN A 196 -2.50 28.09 9.63
C ASN A 196 -2.83 28.35 8.16
N PHE A 197 -2.36 27.49 7.25
CA PHE A 197 -2.75 27.56 5.85
C PHE A 197 -4.26 27.36 5.65
N CYS A 198 -4.88 26.38 6.30
CA CYS A 198 -6.32 26.17 6.22
C CYS A 198 -7.13 27.38 6.73
N LEU A 199 -6.71 27.99 7.84
CA LEU A 199 -7.34 29.19 8.38
C LEU A 199 -7.20 30.39 7.43
N TRP A 200 -6.02 30.57 6.87
CA TRP A 200 -5.79 31.60 5.84
C TRP A 200 -6.67 31.34 4.60
N ALA A 201 -6.68 30.14 4.05
CA ALA A 201 -7.48 29.78 2.88
C ALA A 201 -8.99 29.98 3.09
N ALA A 202 -9.49 29.70 4.30
CA ALA A 202 -10.90 29.91 4.66
C ALA A 202 -11.29 31.40 4.72
N SER A 203 -10.33 32.31 4.90
CA SER A 203 -10.57 33.75 5.05
C SER A 203 -10.13 34.58 3.83
N ALA A 204 -9.30 34.04 2.96
CA ALA A 204 -8.75 34.71 1.80
C ALA A 204 -9.79 34.85 0.68
N ASP A 205 -9.72 35.94 -0.07
CA ASP A 205 -10.50 36.11 -1.29
C ASP A 205 -9.88 35.25 -2.41
N MET A 206 -10.46 34.07 -2.66
CA MET A 206 -10.00 33.15 -3.69
C MET A 206 -10.36 33.58 -5.12
N THR A 207 -11.06 34.72 -5.31
CA THR A 207 -11.24 35.34 -6.62
C THR A 207 -9.99 36.15 -7.04
N ASP A 208 -9.12 36.47 -6.10
CA ASP A 208 -7.80 37.04 -6.35
C ASP A 208 -6.84 35.94 -6.79
N GLU A 209 -6.32 36.06 -8.01
CA GLU A 209 -5.40 35.09 -8.61
C GLU A 209 -4.12 34.88 -7.78
N ALA A 210 -3.63 35.91 -7.08
CA ALA A 210 -2.46 35.81 -6.21
C ALA A 210 -2.72 34.94 -4.99
N ASN A 211 -3.93 35.01 -4.42
CA ASN A 211 -4.34 34.14 -3.33
C ASN A 211 -4.56 32.70 -3.81
N TYR A 212 -5.16 32.52 -4.98
CA TYR A 212 -5.44 31.19 -5.54
C TYR A 212 -4.17 30.41 -5.89
N LYS A 213 -3.08 31.11 -6.26
CA LYS A 213 -1.78 30.51 -6.64
C LYS A 213 -0.81 30.31 -5.45
N LYS A 214 -1.18 30.73 -4.26
CA LYS A 214 -0.38 30.55 -3.05
C LYS A 214 -0.44 29.14 -2.52
#